data_59d872cdf1309da2d3f04eec2595be6a
#
_entry.id   59d872cdf1309da2d3f04eec2595be6a
#
_cell.length_a   1.000
_cell.length_b   1.000
_cell.length_c   1.000
_cell.angle_alpha   90.00
_cell.angle_beta   90.00
_cell.angle_gamma   90.00
#
_symmetry.space_group_name_H-M   'P 1'
#
loop_
_entity.id
_entity.type
_entity.pdbx_description
1 polymer ?
#
loop_
_entity_poly.entity_id
_entity_poly.type
_entity_poly.pdbx_seq_one_letter_code
_entity_poly.pdbx_strand_id
1 'polypeptide(L)'
;MNKIKRNGSTSRWRKIRLAILRRDNHTCYYCGIPTATTVDHLTPVEQGGDDSFNNLVSACANCNYSKGNRTEEQYIKDRNKKHRSKMKKQNENNNRFFEHDKT
;
A
#
# COMPACT_ATOMS: atom_id res chain seq x y z
N MET A 1 2.31 -2.19 -30.02
CA MET A 1 3.52 -2.04 -29.53
C MET A 1 3.65 -1.05 -28.49
N ASN A 2 3.08 -0.01 -28.68
CA ASN A 2 3.25 1.03 -27.73
C ASN A 2 2.71 0.76 -26.39
N LYS A 3 1.63 0.01 -26.31
CA LYS A 3 1.05 -0.23 -25.02
C LYS A 3 1.94 -1.04 -24.16
N ILE A 4 2.76 -1.84 -24.72
CA ILE A 4 3.69 -2.60 -23.94
C ILE A 4 4.63 -1.71 -23.19
N LYS A 5 5.03 -0.64 -23.84
CA LYS A 5 5.95 0.23 -23.21
C LYS A 5 5.37 1.08 -22.15
N ARG A 6 4.05 1.18 -22.11
CA ARG A 6 3.44 1.99 -21.09
C ARG A 6 3.59 1.44 -19.72
N ASN A 7 3.97 0.21 -19.58
CA ASN A 7 4.01 -0.41 -18.28
C ASN A 7 5.23 -0.04 -17.50
N GLY A 8 5.47 1.23 -17.38
CA GLY A 8 6.54 1.68 -16.52
C GLY A 8 7.89 1.74 -17.16
N SER A 9 7.99 1.35 -18.43
CA SER A 9 9.28 1.42 -19.08
C SER A 9 9.46 2.68 -19.90
N THR A 10 8.48 3.55 -19.96
CA THR A 10 8.64 4.79 -20.70
C THR A 10 9.45 5.78 -19.88
N SER A 11 10.10 6.70 -20.56
CA SER A 11 10.81 7.78 -19.90
C SER A 11 9.90 8.58 -19.02
N ARG A 12 8.70 8.84 -19.51
CA ARG A 12 7.75 9.63 -18.77
C ARG A 12 7.40 8.97 -17.45
N TRP A 13 7.13 7.67 -17.48
CA TRP A 13 6.77 6.96 -16.26
C TRP A 13 7.94 6.90 -15.30
N ARG A 14 9.15 6.71 -15.82
CA ARG A 14 10.31 6.68 -14.93
C ARG A 14 10.49 8.00 -14.21
N LYS A 15 10.27 9.10 -14.91
CA LYS A 15 10.38 10.41 -14.28
C LYS A 15 9.34 10.60 -13.22
N ILE A 16 8.11 10.20 -13.50
CA ILE A 16 7.03 10.30 -12.53
C ILE A 16 7.35 9.46 -11.31
N ARG A 17 7.78 8.24 -11.53
CA ARG A 17 8.10 7.34 -10.43
C ARG A 17 9.18 7.92 -9.54
N LEU A 18 10.23 8.43 -10.14
CA LEU A 18 11.32 8.99 -9.34
C LEU A 18 10.86 10.21 -8.56
N ALA A 19 10.02 11.03 -9.17
CA ALA A 19 9.50 12.20 -8.47
C ALA A 19 8.64 11.81 -7.28
N ILE A 20 7.81 10.80 -7.44
CA ILE A 20 6.95 10.35 -6.35
C ILE A 20 7.79 9.74 -5.23
N LEU A 21 8.74 8.88 -5.58
CA LEU A 21 9.60 8.26 -4.58
C LEU A 21 10.37 9.32 -3.79
N ARG A 22 10.84 10.34 -4.48
CA ARG A 22 11.56 11.41 -3.82
C ARG A 22 10.64 12.22 -2.92
N ARG A 23 9.44 12.52 -3.41
CA ARG A 23 8.47 13.26 -2.62
C ARG A 23 8.18 12.54 -1.30
N ASP A 24 8.10 11.22 -1.36
CA ASP A 24 7.70 10.40 -0.22
C ASP A 24 8.89 9.85 0.56
N ASN A 25 10.11 10.27 0.22
CA ASN A 25 11.32 9.79 0.88
C ASN A 25 11.41 8.29 0.87
N HIS A 26 10.99 7.68 -0.22
CA HIS A 26 11.02 6.23 -0.40
C HIS A 26 10.30 5.49 0.72
N THR A 27 9.31 6.14 1.32
CA THR A 27 8.56 5.53 2.41
C THR A 27 7.25 4.97 1.85
N CYS A 28 6.99 3.71 2.15
CA CYS A 28 5.78 3.07 1.66
C CYS A 28 4.56 3.72 2.30
N TYR A 29 3.61 4.10 1.46
CA TYR A 29 2.39 4.73 1.91
C TYR A 29 1.56 3.81 2.79
N TYR A 30 1.62 2.51 2.51
CA TYR A 30 0.75 1.56 3.19
C TYR A 30 1.34 1.00 4.48
N CYS A 31 2.63 0.72 4.51
CA CYS A 31 3.23 0.13 5.70
C CYS A 31 4.20 1.06 6.41
N GLY A 32 4.55 2.19 5.81
CA GLY A 32 5.39 3.17 6.48
C GLY A 32 6.86 2.85 6.55
N ILE A 33 7.29 1.77 5.91
CA ILE A 33 8.70 1.38 5.95
C ILE A 33 9.44 2.03 4.79
N PRO A 34 10.65 2.55 5.01
CA PRO A 34 11.38 3.28 3.97
C PRO A 34 12.05 2.34 2.97
N THR A 35 11.30 1.45 2.39
CA THR A 35 11.80 0.49 1.40
C THR A 35 11.04 0.56 0.10
N ALA A 36 10.34 1.66 -0.14
CA ALA A 36 9.54 1.79 -1.34
C ALA A 36 10.44 1.95 -2.56
N THR A 37 10.21 1.11 -3.55
CA THR A 37 10.91 1.21 -4.82
C THR A 37 9.93 1.30 -5.97
N THR A 38 8.65 1.20 -5.70
CA THR A 38 7.61 1.24 -6.71
C THR A 38 6.62 2.33 -6.38
N VAL A 39 5.76 2.62 -7.34
CA VAL A 39 4.71 3.62 -7.17
C VAL A 39 3.38 2.96 -7.51
N ASP A 40 2.41 3.20 -6.68
CA ASP A 40 1.11 2.59 -6.81
C ASP A 40 0.06 3.66 -7.07
N HIS A 41 -1.00 3.27 -7.76
CA HIS A 41 -2.16 4.14 -7.98
C HIS A 41 -3.16 3.90 -6.86
N LEU A 42 -3.53 4.95 -6.15
CA LEU A 42 -4.55 4.81 -5.10
C LEU A 42 -5.83 4.25 -5.69
N THR A 43 -6.24 4.80 -6.82
CA THR A 43 -7.31 4.23 -7.61
C THR A 43 -6.69 3.65 -8.86
N PRO A 44 -6.82 2.34 -9.07
CA PRO A 44 -6.19 1.71 -10.23
C PRO A 44 -6.72 2.27 -11.54
N VAL A 45 -5.89 2.22 -12.55
CA VAL A 45 -6.26 2.68 -13.87
C VAL A 45 -7.51 1.96 -14.37
N GLU A 46 -7.62 0.68 -14.08
CA GLU A 46 -8.79 -0.10 -14.48
C GLU A 46 -10.07 0.42 -13.85
N GLN A 47 -9.95 1.14 -12.76
CA GLN A 47 -11.12 1.69 -12.08
C GLN A 47 -11.19 3.20 -12.23
N GLY A 48 -10.56 3.73 -13.25
CA GLY A 48 -10.67 5.14 -13.57
C GLY A 48 -9.59 6.02 -13.00
N GLY A 49 -8.58 5.45 -12.38
CA GLY A 49 -7.48 6.25 -11.85
C GLY A 49 -6.58 6.76 -12.94
N ASP A 50 -5.83 7.80 -12.63
CA ASP A 50 -4.91 8.38 -13.59
C ASP A 50 -3.52 8.50 -12.96
N ASP A 51 -2.60 9.09 -13.71
CA ASP A 51 -1.22 9.24 -13.27
C ASP A 51 -0.95 10.57 -12.58
N SER A 52 -1.97 11.22 -12.09
CA SER A 52 -1.76 12.48 -11.39
C SER A 52 -1.03 12.23 -10.07
N PHE A 53 -0.29 13.20 -9.63
CA PHE A 53 0.48 13.08 -8.39
C PHE A 53 -0.43 12.81 -7.19
N ASN A 54 -1.67 13.25 -7.25
CA ASN A 54 -2.62 12.99 -6.17
C ASN A 54 -3.05 11.54 -6.11
N ASN A 55 -2.92 10.82 -7.21
CA ASN A 55 -3.34 9.44 -7.28
C ASN A 55 -2.16 8.47 -7.19
N LEU A 56 -0.96 8.97 -6.96
CA LEU A 56 0.23 8.13 -6.93
C LEU A 56 0.90 8.21 -5.58
N VAL A 57 1.33 7.06 -5.08
CA VAL A 57 2.04 6.98 -3.81
C VAL A 57 3.18 6.01 -3.94
N SER A 58 4.21 6.23 -3.14
CA SER A 58 5.32 5.28 -3.07
C SER A 58 4.85 4.04 -2.34
N ALA A 59 5.28 2.89 -2.78
CA ALA A 59 4.89 1.62 -2.17
C ALA A 59 6.02 0.62 -2.27
N CYS A 60 6.18 -0.17 -1.22
CA CYS A 60 7.12 -1.27 -1.31
C CYS A 60 6.51 -2.38 -2.16
N ALA A 61 7.37 -3.24 -2.67
CA ALA A 61 6.91 -4.28 -3.60
C ALA A 61 5.86 -5.17 -2.95
N ASN A 62 6.04 -5.50 -1.69
CA ASN A 62 5.09 -6.35 -0.98
C ASN A 62 3.71 -5.74 -0.89
N CYS A 63 3.63 -4.49 -0.49
CA CYS A 63 2.34 -3.84 -0.36
C CYS A 63 1.68 -3.63 -1.71
N ASN A 64 2.48 -3.26 -2.70
CA ASN A 64 1.97 -3.04 -4.04
C ASN A 64 1.37 -4.33 -4.60
N TYR A 65 2.11 -5.41 -4.46
CA TYR A 65 1.66 -6.71 -4.93
C TYR A 65 0.41 -7.16 -4.16
N SER A 66 0.43 -6.97 -2.87
CA SER A 66 -0.67 -7.38 -2.01
C SER A 66 -1.97 -6.63 -2.34
N LYS A 67 -1.84 -5.36 -2.66
CA LYS A 67 -3.01 -4.55 -2.98
C LYS A 67 -3.63 -4.96 -4.32
N GLY A 68 -2.81 -5.29 -5.29
CA GLY A 68 -3.31 -5.69 -6.61
C GLY A 68 -4.17 -4.60 -7.22
N ASN A 69 -5.32 -4.98 -7.75
CA ASN A 69 -6.20 -4.04 -8.45
C ASN A 69 -7.26 -3.41 -7.57
N ARG A 70 -7.12 -3.53 -6.27
CA ARG A 70 -8.07 -2.91 -5.36
C ARG A 70 -7.76 -1.43 -5.21
N THR A 71 -8.77 -0.65 -4.86
CA THR A 71 -8.52 0.73 -4.50
C THR A 71 -7.83 0.79 -3.15
N GLU A 72 -7.25 1.94 -2.84
CA GLU A 72 -6.64 2.14 -1.54
C GLU A 72 -7.64 1.85 -0.44
N GLU A 73 -8.84 2.37 -0.59
CA GLU A 73 -9.86 2.20 0.42
C GLU A 73 -10.18 0.73 0.64
N GLN A 74 -10.34 -0.02 -0.43
CA GLN A 74 -10.67 -1.43 -0.33
C GLN A 74 -9.55 -2.23 0.29
N TYR A 75 -8.31 -1.92 -0.10
CA TYR A 75 -7.16 -2.59 0.42
C TYR A 75 -7.00 -2.37 1.92
N ILE A 76 -7.15 -1.12 2.35
CA ILE A 76 -7.00 -0.79 3.75
C ILE A 76 -8.12 -1.43 4.57
N LYS A 77 -9.31 -1.42 4.02
CA LYS A 77 -10.44 -2.05 4.68
C LYS A 77 -10.20 -3.54 4.86
N ASP A 78 -9.72 -4.21 3.83
CA ASP A 78 -9.45 -5.64 3.89
C ASP A 78 -8.33 -5.95 4.87
N ARG A 79 -7.30 -5.14 4.87
CA ARG A 79 -6.20 -5.29 5.83
C ARG A 79 -6.68 -5.15 7.26
N ASN A 80 -7.47 -4.13 7.51
CA ASN A 80 -7.95 -3.86 8.84
C ASN A 80 -8.87 -4.97 9.33
N LYS A 81 -9.62 -5.54 8.44
CA LYS A 81 -10.49 -6.64 8.78
C LYS A 81 -9.68 -7.84 9.24
N LYS A 82 -8.66 -8.20 8.49
CA LYS A 82 -7.78 -9.30 8.86
C LYS A 82 -7.06 -9.01 10.17
N HIS A 83 -6.54 -7.82 10.27
CA HIS A 83 -5.79 -7.42 11.44
C HIS A 83 -6.67 -7.44 12.67
N ARG A 84 -7.90 -6.98 12.52
CA ARG A 84 -8.82 -6.94 13.63
C ARG A 84 -9.16 -8.34 14.13
N SER A 85 -9.34 -9.27 13.23
CA SER A 85 -9.59 -10.66 13.60
C SER A 85 -8.43 -11.23 14.39
N LYS A 86 -7.22 -10.97 13.94
CA LYS A 86 -6.05 -11.43 14.64
C LYS A 86 -5.93 -10.80 16.00
N MET A 87 -6.14 -9.52 16.07
CA MET A 87 -6.04 -8.82 17.33
C MET A 87 -7.09 -9.29 18.32
N LYS A 88 -8.25 -9.61 17.82
CA LYS A 88 -9.29 -10.11 18.69
C LYS A 88 -8.88 -11.39 19.36
N LYS A 89 -8.28 -12.28 18.60
CA LYS A 89 -7.78 -13.52 19.19
C LYS A 89 -6.71 -13.26 20.22
N GLN A 90 -5.80 -12.39 19.89
CA GLN A 90 -4.74 -12.05 20.81
C GLN A 90 -5.28 -11.40 22.06
N ASN A 91 -6.27 -10.55 21.88
CA ASN A 91 -6.85 -9.87 23.02
C ASN A 91 -7.52 -10.83 23.97
N GLU A 92 -8.15 -11.85 23.45
CA GLU A 92 -8.75 -12.83 24.31
C GLU A 92 -7.70 -13.52 25.17
N ASN A 93 -6.59 -13.88 24.54
CA ASN A 93 -5.50 -14.48 25.27
C ASN A 93 -4.90 -13.50 26.26
N ASN A 94 -4.73 -12.28 25.81
CA ASN A 94 -4.12 -11.25 26.64
C ASN A 94 -5.04 -10.88 27.80
N ASN A 95 -6.31 -10.91 27.59
CA ASN A 95 -7.23 -10.59 28.66
C ASN A 95 -7.12 -11.58 29.79
N ARG A 96 -7.01 -12.83 29.47
CA ARG A 96 -6.82 -13.81 30.51
C ARG A 96 -5.53 -13.56 31.25
N PHE A 97 -4.51 -13.23 30.50
CA PHE A 97 -3.22 -12.95 31.06
C PHE A 97 -3.27 -11.69 31.89
N PHE A 98 -3.93 -10.69 31.37
CA PHE A 98 -4.09 -9.42 32.03
C PHE A 98 -4.83 -9.51 33.32
N GLU A 99 -5.90 -10.24 33.31
CA GLU A 99 -6.67 -10.43 34.53
C GLU A 99 -5.82 -11.05 35.58
N HIS A 100 -4.97 -11.95 35.20
CA HIS A 100 -3.99 -12.50 36.08
C HIS A 100 -3.11 -11.42 36.64
N ASP A 101 -2.58 -10.59 35.78
CA ASP A 101 -1.67 -9.56 36.18
C ASP A 101 -2.28 -8.55 37.08
N LYS A 102 -3.50 -8.22 36.83
CA LYS A 102 -4.15 -7.20 37.61
C LYS A 102 -4.48 -7.65 39.00
N THR A 103 -4.64 -8.87 39.15
CA THR A 103 -4.90 -9.38 40.46
C THR A 103 -3.63 -9.70 41.16
#